data_47d5b932eb75669a49e685f938c19765
#
_entry.id   47d5b932eb75669a49e685f938c19765
#
_cell.length_a   1.000
_cell.length_b   1.000
_cell.length_c   1.000
_cell.angle_alpha   90.00
_cell.angle_beta   90.00
_cell.angle_gamma   90.00
#
_symmetry.space_group_name_H-M   'P 1'
#
loop_
_entity.id
_entity.type
_entity.pdbx_description
1 polymer ?
#
loop_
_entity_poly.entity_id
_entity_poly.type
_entity_poly.pdbx_seq_one_letter_code
_entity_poly.pdbx_strand_id
1 'polypeptide(L)'
;MSEVRALFTFNGEEVKVQCSKEDKMENICQKFAAKINKNMNSLIFLYGGKQLNLDLTYEKSINSINAGNNNMKIIVDENIYYSVVCPKCGEKLNLDKKKIDELISSKSNIKDMISGIQFQIDSICDSLMDFKKAILQLKNISELLNGVKKNVENDKKILEKYCNSIFNLENNYVIEGILDIQRSKDNSGIILFKTDEKYNIDVYLNNNKIDMIKEDNTWKISNDHFKEDGKYSFKIVFLDIIKNMSGFFEKCCNIVSLDLSNFNPSNVAKMKYMFSECKKLKEIKGLKLFKKNKVSDMSGIFSYCYELKYLDLSDFDTSNTTNMSYLFFHCHELEQIKGIEKFKTNKVLIMEGMFSDCYKLEEIDLSNFDTSNTVNMKYIFNKCSNLIKIGGINKFVTKETKYMEGMFQSCTKLEILDLSNFDTSNVIDMSFLFNQCEKLKEIKGINKFNTDKLKNVQYMFYSCNELESLDLSNFNTSNITNMACMFFECKRLKEIKGLNKFITINVEDMHKMFSNCYELESLDLSNFDTSNVNNMGYMFFECNKLKYLNLSNFSISDKTKTIKMFFFIKNAQIHIVIYNKDLIQLYNSS
;
A
#
# COMPACT_ATOMS: atom_id res chain seq x y z
N MET A 1 24.68 -57.51 -2.72
CA MET A 1 25.01 -56.07 -2.43
C MET A 1 23.92 -55.53 -1.54
N SER A 2 24.25 -55.08 -0.32
CA SER A 2 23.24 -54.53 0.59
C SER A 2 22.83 -53.14 0.09
N GLU A 3 21.61 -53.03 -0.42
CA GLU A 3 21.03 -51.76 -0.80
C GLU A 3 20.85 -50.86 0.44
N VAL A 4 21.29 -49.62 0.34
CA VAL A 4 21.13 -48.59 1.36
C VAL A 4 20.45 -47.36 0.73
N ARG A 5 19.92 -46.47 1.57
CA ARG A 5 19.23 -45.27 1.10
C ARG A 5 19.91 -44.04 1.68
N ALA A 6 20.38 -43.16 0.81
CA ALA A 6 20.78 -41.82 1.19
C ALA A 6 19.53 -40.90 1.24
N LEU A 7 19.39 -40.15 2.31
CA LEU A 7 18.28 -39.22 2.53
C LEU A 7 18.79 -37.79 2.34
N PHE A 8 18.26 -37.09 1.38
CA PHE A 8 18.59 -35.69 1.10
C PHE A 8 17.45 -34.77 1.56
N THR A 9 17.79 -33.69 2.21
CA THR A 9 16.82 -32.63 2.54
C THR A 9 17.13 -31.41 1.69
N PHE A 10 16.17 -30.99 0.85
CA PHE A 10 16.28 -29.85 -0.04
C PHE A 10 15.00 -29.02 0.03
N ASN A 11 15.10 -27.72 0.33
CA ASN A 11 13.96 -26.82 0.50
C ASN A 11 12.89 -27.31 1.51
N GLY A 12 13.32 -28.08 2.54
CA GLY A 12 12.42 -28.64 3.55
C GLY A 12 11.78 -29.98 3.18
N GLU A 13 11.98 -30.47 1.95
CA GLU A 13 11.47 -31.78 1.49
C GLU A 13 12.56 -32.85 1.56
N GLU A 14 12.15 -34.10 1.88
CA GLU A 14 13.07 -35.24 1.96
C GLU A 14 12.99 -36.09 0.67
N VAL A 15 14.13 -36.21 -0.01
CA VAL A 15 14.30 -37.02 -1.22
C VAL A 15 15.18 -38.22 -0.93
N LYS A 16 14.67 -39.44 -1.17
CA LYS A 16 15.40 -40.70 -0.97
C LYS A 16 16.10 -41.12 -2.26
N VAL A 17 17.41 -41.40 -2.17
CA VAL A 17 18.21 -41.94 -3.29
C VAL A 17 18.70 -43.33 -2.92
N GLN A 18 18.36 -44.32 -3.75
CA GLN A 18 18.80 -45.69 -3.57
C GLN A 18 20.22 -45.84 -4.09
N CYS A 19 21.10 -46.45 -3.30
CA CYS A 19 22.51 -46.60 -3.60
C CYS A 19 23.08 -47.87 -2.91
N SER A 20 24.31 -48.25 -3.24
CA SER A 20 25.06 -49.24 -2.51
C SER A 20 26.05 -48.59 -1.54
N LYS A 21 26.53 -49.33 -0.56
CA LYS A 21 27.57 -48.86 0.40
C LYS A 21 28.88 -48.47 -0.27
N GLU A 22 29.13 -49.04 -1.43
CA GLU A 22 30.37 -48.87 -2.21
C GLU A 22 30.26 -47.74 -3.24
N ASP A 23 29.02 -47.22 -3.48
CA ASP A 23 28.84 -46.11 -4.41
C ASP A 23 29.59 -44.87 -3.90
N LYS A 24 30.28 -44.18 -4.80
CA LYS A 24 30.89 -42.88 -4.49
C LYS A 24 29.80 -41.83 -4.24
N MET A 25 30.05 -40.94 -3.29
CA MET A 25 29.14 -39.86 -2.97
C MET A 25 28.84 -38.96 -4.16
N GLU A 26 29.79 -38.78 -5.06
CA GLU A 26 29.60 -38.06 -6.31
C GLU A 26 28.41 -38.63 -7.13
N ASN A 27 28.40 -39.94 -7.35
CA ASN A 27 27.36 -40.63 -8.11
C ASN A 27 26.00 -40.55 -7.41
N ILE A 28 25.99 -40.61 -6.07
CA ILE A 28 24.78 -40.53 -5.27
C ILE A 28 24.18 -39.11 -5.35
N CYS A 29 25.02 -38.08 -5.26
CA CYS A 29 24.65 -36.68 -5.41
C CYS A 29 24.16 -36.34 -6.84
N GLN A 30 24.78 -36.96 -7.87
CA GLN A 30 24.30 -36.83 -9.26
C GLN A 30 22.90 -37.43 -9.43
N LYS A 31 22.63 -38.63 -8.86
CA LYS A 31 21.31 -39.26 -8.86
C LYS A 31 20.25 -38.37 -8.16
N PHE A 32 20.63 -37.71 -7.07
CA PHE A 32 19.77 -36.75 -6.37
C PHE A 32 19.50 -35.55 -7.23
N ALA A 33 20.52 -34.87 -7.78
CA ALA A 33 20.40 -33.69 -8.62
C ALA A 33 19.48 -33.96 -9.84
N ALA A 34 19.63 -35.13 -10.45
CA ALA A 34 18.74 -35.57 -11.55
C ALA A 34 17.29 -35.71 -11.09
N LYS A 35 17.03 -36.23 -9.87
CA LYS A 35 15.66 -36.38 -9.33
C LYS A 35 14.94 -35.05 -9.11
N ILE A 36 15.65 -33.99 -8.77
CA ILE A 36 15.10 -32.66 -8.54
C ILE A 36 15.24 -31.76 -9.77
N ASN A 37 15.70 -32.29 -10.91
CA ASN A 37 15.93 -31.57 -12.16
C ASN A 37 16.85 -30.34 -12.01
N LYS A 38 17.96 -30.52 -11.28
CA LYS A 38 18.98 -29.49 -11.04
C LYS A 38 20.34 -29.94 -11.53
N ASN A 39 21.22 -28.99 -11.84
CA ASN A 39 22.63 -29.32 -12.12
C ASN A 39 23.37 -29.59 -10.81
N MET A 40 24.08 -30.72 -10.71
CA MET A 40 24.82 -31.08 -9.52
C MET A 40 25.82 -29.98 -9.08
N ASN A 41 26.45 -29.31 -10.05
CA ASN A 41 27.42 -28.24 -9.79
C ASN A 41 26.81 -26.96 -9.19
N SER A 42 25.47 -26.84 -9.19
CA SER A 42 24.74 -25.73 -8.56
C SER A 42 24.29 -26.05 -7.12
N LEU A 43 24.71 -27.20 -6.56
CA LEU A 43 24.25 -27.67 -5.26
C LEU A 43 25.43 -27.88 -4.30
N ILE A 44 25.22 -27.51 -3.04
CA ILE A 44 26.15 -27.79 -1.93
C ILE A 44 25.58 -28.93 -1.10
N PHE A 45 26.35 -29.95 -0.87
CA PHE A 45 25.95 -31.10 -0.09
C PHE A 45 26.65 -31.09 1.27
N LEU A 46 25.88 -31.12 2.36
CA LEU A 46 26.36 -31.06 3.74
C LEU A 46 25.96 -32.31 4.49
N TYR A 47 26.92 -32.90 5.24
CA TYR A 47 26.67 -33.99 6.16
C TYR A 47 27.33 -33.71 7.51
N GLY A 48 26.54 -33.77 8.59
CA GLY A 48 27.02 -33.44 9.93
C GLY A 48 27.57 -32.01 10.06
N GLY A 49 27.04 -31.03 9.31
CA GLY A 49 27.46 -29.64 9.32
C GLY A 49 28.75 -29.36 8.52
N LYS A 50 29.31 -30.35 7.83
CA LYS A 50 30.49 -30.19 6.97
C LYS A 50 30.16 -30.49 5.52
N GLN A 51 30.86 -29.84 4.60
CA GLN A 51 30.73 -30.15 3.17
C GLN A 51 31.12 -31.60 2.89
N LEU A 52 30.27 -32.28 2.14
CA LEU A 52 30.42 -33.68 1.81
C LEU A 52 31.62 -33.89 0.87
N ASN A 53 32.52 -34.85 1.21
CA ASN A 53 33.57 -35.24 0.31
C ASN A 53 33.04 -36.23 -0.73
N LEU A 54 32.94 -35.77 -1.99
CA LEU A 54 32.35 -36.51 -3.09
C LEU A 54 33.20 -37.73 -3.56
N ASP A 55 34.48 -37.75 -3.26
CA ASP A 55 35.41 -38.85 -3.62
C ASP A 55 35.27 -40.07 -2.71
N LEU A 56 34.64 -39.93 -1.55
CA LEU A 56 34.43 -41.03 -0.61
C LEU A 56 33.25 -41.91 -1.01
N THR A 57 33.31 -43.19 -0.64
CA THR A 57 32.13 -44.06 -0.74
C THR A 57 31.13 -43.75 0.35
N TYR A 58 29.85 -44.15 0.16
CA TYR A 58 28.78 -43.97 1.13
C TYR A 58 29.19 -44.48 2.54
N GLU A 59 29.77 -45.69 2.63
CA GLU A 59 30.21 -46.30 3.89
C GLU A 59 31.32 -45.50 4.58
N LYS A 60 32.31 -45.02 3.81
CA LYS A 60 33.40 -44.20 4.35
C LYS A 60 32.91 -42.84 4.84
N SER A 61 31.93 -42.26 4.17
CA SER A 61 31.33 -40.98 4.56
C SER A 61 30.52 -41.08 5.85
N ILE A 62 29.76 -42.17 6.08
CA ILE A 62 29.08 -42.42 7.36
C ILE A 62 30.07 -42.59 8.50
N ASN A 63 31.11 -43.41 8.29
CA ASN A 63 32.08 -43.71 9.32
C ASN A 63 32.95 -42.52 9.73
N SER A 64 33.10 -41.52 8.86
CA SER A 64 33.89 -40.31 9.13
C SER A 64 33.25 -39.38 10.18
N ILE A 65 31.96 -39.55 10.55
CA ILE A 65 31.20 -38.63 11.42
C ILE A 65 30.56 -39.37 12.62
N ASN A 66 30.96 -40.60 12.96
CA ASN A 66 30.48 -41.35 14.15
C ASN A 66 28.94 -41.38 14.32
N ALA A 67 28.18 -41.64 13.28
CA ALA A 67 26.74 -41.73 13.35
C ALA A 67 26.30 -43.18 13.54
N GLY A 68 25.84 -43.53 14.74
CA GLY A 68 25.34 -44.86 15.12
C GLY A 68 24.07 -45.36 14.43
N ASN A 69 23.60 -44.72 13.36
CA ASN A 69 22.43 -45.13 12.60
C ASN A 69 22.77 -45.25 11.11
N ASN A 70 22.35 -46.36 10.50
CA ASN A 70 22.55 -46.69 9.07
C ASN A 70 21.90 -45.73 8.04
N ASN A 71 21.38 -44.60 8.44
CA ASN A 71 20.75 -43.63 7.56
C ASN A 71 21.53 -42.32 7.54
N MET A 72 22.10 -42.01 6.39
CA MET A 72 22.81 -40.76 6.14
C MET A 72 21.80 -39.67 5.74
N LYS A 73 21.68 -38.61 6.55
CA LYS A 73 20.86 -37.45 6.20
C LYS A 73 21.75 -36.31 5.68
N ILE A 74 21.61 -36.00 4.40
CA ILE A 74 22.39 -34.98 3.71
C ILE A 74 21.50 -33.75 3.54
N ILE A 75 21.96 -32.61 4.05
CA ILE A 75 21.33 -31.33 3.81
C ILE A 75 21.88 -30.77 2.50
N VAL A 76 21.00 -30.38 1.59
CA VAL A 76 21.36 -29.82 0.28
C VAL A 76 20.95 -28.39 0.24
N ASP A 77 21.87 -27.53 -0.11
CA ASP A 77 21.65 -26.13 -0.35
C ASP A 77 21.97 -25.80 -1.81
N GLU A 78 21.30 -24.83 -2.40
CA GLU A 78 21.69 -24.35 -3.72
C GLU A 78 23.04 -23.61 -3.58
N ASN A 79 24.03 -24.07 -4.33
CA ASN A 79 25.27 -23.34 -4.43
C ASN A 79 24.97 -22.01 -5.10
N ILE A 80 24.92 -20.92 -4.32
CA ILE A 80 24.78 -19.57 -4.85
C ILE A 80 26.11 -19.26 -5.54
N TYR A 81 26.22 -19.69 -6.78
CA TYR A 81 27.23 -19.14 -7.67
C TYR A 81 26.84 -17.67 -7.89
N TYR A 82 27.57 -16.77 -7.34
CA TYR A 82 27.58 -15.40 -7.79
C TYR A 82 28.13 -15.41 -9.22
N SER A 83 27.27 -15.69 -10.19
CA SER A 83 27.66 -15.58 -11.59
C SER A 83 27.64 -14.08 -11.94
N VAL A 84 28.81 -13.52 -12.02
CA VAL A 84 29.00 -12.14 -12.43
C VAL A 84 29.34 -12.12 -13.90
N VAL A 85 28.55 -11.35 -14.65
CA VAL A 85 28.82 -11.10 -16.06
C VAL A 85 29.70 -9.85 -16.17
N CYS A 86 30.87 -9.98 -16.71
CA CYS A 86 31.75 -8.82 -16.94
C CYS A 86 31.07 -7.82 -17.88
N PRO A 87 30.89 -6.55 -17.48
CA PRO A 87 30.22 -5.55 -18.34
C PRO A 87 30.95 -5.24 -19.62
N LYS A 88 32.25 -5.54 -19.70
CA LYS A 88 33.09 -5.26 -20.88
C LYS A 88 33.20 -6.43 -21.85
N CYS A 89 33.10 -7.67 -21.40
CA CYS A 89 33.29 -8.86 -22.25
C CYS A 89 32.15 -9.86 -22.25
N GLY A 90 31.12 -9.69 -21.37
CA GLY A 90 29.97 -10.61 -21.29
C GLY A 90 30.27 -11.97 -20.70
N GLU A 91 31.49 -12.25 -20.22
CA GLU A 91 31.84 -13.55 -19.62
C GLU A 91 31.25 -13.72 -18.22
N LYS A 92 30.66 -14.89 -17.96
CA LYS A 92 30.21 -15.31 -16.63
C LYS A 92 31.39 -15.80 -15.80
N LEU A 93 31.62 -15.17 -14.65
CA LEU A 93 32.56 -15.63 -13.64
C LEU A 93 31.79 -16.39 -12.56
N ASN A 94 32.13 -17.64 -12.41
CA ASN A 94 31.69 -18.47 -11.27
C ASN A 94 32.77 -18.38 -10.18
N LEU A 95 32.42 -17.73 -9.07
CA LEU A 95 33.29 -17.64 -7.89
C LEU A 95 33.15 -18.94 -7.09
N ASP A 96 34.14 -19.81 -7.18
CA ASP A 96 34.21 -21.05 -6.44
C ASP A 96 35.09 -20.85 -5.21
N LYS A 97 34.54 -21.08 -4.01
CA LYS A 97 35.22 -20.96 -2.72
C LYS A 97 36.50 -21.84 -2.71
N LYS A 98 36.49 -23.00 -3.36
CA LYS A 98 37.63 -23.91 -3.45
C LYS A 98 38.79 -23.29 -4.21
N LYS A 99 38.54 -22.52 -5.28
CA LYS A 99 39.59 -21.78 -6.02
C LYS A 99 40.17 -20.61 -5.24
N ILE A 100 39.35 -19.97 -4.41
CA ILE A 100 39.83 -18.95 -3.48
C ILE A 100 40.75 -19.57 -2.43
N ASP A 101 40.36 -20.69 -1.85
CA ASP A 101 41.16 -21.41 -0.84
C ASP A 101 42.46 -22.02 -1.42
N GLU A 102 42.48 -22.49 -2.68
CA GLU A 102 43.67 -22.97 -3.41
C GLU A 102 44.65 -21.83 -3.73
N LEU A 103 44.17 -20.65 -4.08
CA LEU A 103 44.99 -19.43 -4.24
C LEU A 103 45.64 -18.98 -2.93
N ILE A 104 44.90 -19.17 -1.81
CA ILE A 104 45.32 -18.84 -0.45
C ILE A 104 46.48 -19.76 0.02
N SER A 105 46.43 -21.05 -0.34
CA SER A 105 47.38 -22.04 0.15
C SER A 105 48.78 -21.95 -0.46
N SER A 106 48.98 -21.18 -1.51
CA SER A 106 50.22 -21.18 -2.29
C SER A 106 51.33 -20.22 -1.83
N LYS A 107 51.12 -19.30 -0.87
CA LYS A 107 52.17 -18.37 -0.40
C LYS A 107 51.98 -17.91 1.06
N SER A 108 52.93 -18.22 1.97
CA SER A 108 52.84 -18.06 3.42
C SER A 108 52.67 -16.62 3.96
N ASN A 109 53.12 -15.58 3.26
CA ASN A 109 52.96 -14.16 3.70
C ASN A 109 51.67 -13.51 3.27
N ILE A 110 50.99 -14.10 2.31
CA ILE A 110 49.67 -13.68 1.84
C ILE A 110 48.57 -14.34 2.67
N LYS A 111 48.88 -15.50 3.28
CA LYS A 111 47.95 -16.34 4.04
C LYS A 111 47.31 -15.61 5.23
N ASP A 112 48.10 -14.82 5.97
CA ASP A 112 47.56 -14.08 7.15
C ASP A 112 46.71 -12.87 6.74
N MET A 113 47.06 -12.17 5.66
CA MET A 113 46.28 -11.09 5.10
C MET A 113 44.96 -11.61 4.48
N ILE A 114 45.03 -12.75 3.78
CA ILE A 114 43.86 -13.34 3.14
C ILE A 114 42.97 -14.03 4.16
N SER A 115 43.52 -14.62 5.26
CA SER A 115 42.71 -15.08 6.39
C SER A 115 41.91 -13.94 7.06
N GLY A 116 42.51 -12.74 7.14
CA GLY A 116 41.82 -11.54 7.59
C GLY A 116 40.69 -11.11 6.61
N ILE A 117 40.98 -11.23 5.31
CA ILE A 117 39.99 -10.95 4.25
C ILE A 117 38.88 -12.00 4.24
N GLN A 118 39.19 -13.28 4.38
CA GLN A 118 38.21 -14.35 4.47
C GLN A 118 37.33 -14.22 5.71
N PHE A 119 37.90 -13.91 6.87
CA PHE A 119 37.16 -13.64 8.09
C PHE A 119 36.22 -12.42 7.93
N GLN A 120 36.67 -11.38 7.22
CA GLN A 120 35.83 -10.23 6.91
C GLN A 120 34.72 -10.56 5.90
N ILE A 121 35.01 -11.37 4.89
CA ILE A 121 34.03 -11.87 3.90
C ILE A 121 33.01 -12.79 4.57
N ASP A 122 33.44 -13.70 5.43
CA ASP A 122 32.54 -14.59 6.19
C ASP A 122 31.65 -13.76 7.17
N SER A 123 32.23 -12.76 7.83
CA SER A 123 31.49 -11.78 8.67
C SER A 123 30.50 -10.94 7.87
N ILE A 124 30.80 -10.68 6.61
CA ILE A 124 29.92 -9.97 5.66
C ILE A 124 28.79 -10.88 5.19
N CYS A 125 29.06 -12.17 4.95
CA CYS A 125 28.03 -13.15 4.57
C CYS A 125 27.06 -13.44 5.72
N ASP A 126 27.54 -13.42 6.97
CA ASP A 126 26.69 -13.62 8.17
C ASP A 126 25.89 -12.36 8.55
N SER A 127 26.32 -11.18 8.10
CA SER A 127 25.62 -9.91 8.36
C SER A 127 25.27 -9.19 7.06
N LEU A 128 24.30 -9.70 6.33
CA LEU A 128 23.63 -8.99 5.21
C LEU A 128 23.07 -7.59 5.58
N MET A 129 23.42 -7.10 6.78
CA MET A 129 22.89 -5.83 7.33
C MET A 129 23.83 -4.62 7.20
N ASP A 130 25.07 -4.78 6.70
CA ASP A 130 26.01 -3.63 6.66
C ASP A 130 26.85 -3.59 5.36
N PHE A 131 26.19 -3.59 4.20
CA PHE A 131 26.84 -3.58 2.87
C PHE A 131 27.79 -2.37 2.68
N LYS A 132 27.48 -1.25 3.32
CA LYS A 132 28.34 -0.05 3.31
C LYS A 132 29.69 -0.30 4.00
N LYS A 133 29.68 -1.02 5.13
CA LYS A 133 30.88 -1.44 5.83
C LYS A 133 31.69 -2.41 5.00
N ALA A 134 31.01 -3.30 4.25
CA ALA A 134 31.62 -4.23 3.31
C ALA A 134 32.33 -3.51 2.15
N ILE A 135 31.70 -2.53 1.53
CA ILE A 135 32.31 -1.73 0.44
C ILE A 135 33.48 -0.89 0.97
N LEU A 136 33.36 -0.28 2.16
CA LEU A 136 34.45 0.47 2.76
C LEU A 136 35.63 -0.43 3.13
N GLN A 137 35.37 -1.64 3.62
CA GLN A 137 36.39 -2.66 3.89
C GLN A 137 37.05 -3.18 2.62
N LEU A 138 36.29 -3.37 1.52
CA LEU A 138 36.83 -3.71 0.21
C LEU A 138 37.67 -2.57 -0.39
N LYS A 139 37.33 -1.31 -0.13
CA LYS A 139 38.14 -0.16 -0.51
C LYS A 139 39.48 -0.13 0.24
N ASN A 140 39.45 -0.40 1.54
CA ASN A 140 40.65 -0.57 2.36
C ASN A 140 41.48 -1.79 1.93
N ILE A 141 40.87 -2.88 1.51
CA ILE A 141 41.52 -4.05 0.92
C ILE A 141 42.19 -3.69 -0.42
N SER A 142 41.55 -2.89 -1.25
CA SER A 142 42.13 -2.37 -2.51
C SER A 142 43.35 -1.48 -2.26
N GLU A 143 43.35 -0.68 -1.18
CA GLU A 143 44.50 0.15 -0.78
C GLU A 143 45.65 -0.70 -0.22
N LEU A 144 45.35 -1.76 0.56
CA LEU A 144 46.34 -2.75 1.06
C LEU A 144 46.93 -3.56 -0.10
N LEU A 145 46.13 -3.97 -1.08
CA LEU A 145 46.59 -4.67 -2.29
C LEU A 145 47.47 -3.79 -3.19
N ASN A 146 47.28 -2.48 -3.18
CA ASN A 146 48.20 -1.53 -3.85
C ASN A 146 49.57 -1.49 -3.22
N GLY A 147 49.69 -1.77 -1.91
CA GLY A 147 50.98 -1.94 -1.20
C GLY A 147 51.75 -3.21 -1.59
N VAL A 148 51.07 -4.27 -2.02
CA VAL A 148 51.63 -5.56 -2.45
C VAL A 148 52.04 -5.55 -3.93
N LYS A 149 51.86 -4.47 -4.63
CA LYS A 149 51.97 -4.26 -6.10
C LYS A 149 53.33 -4.64 -6.72
N LYS A 150 54.35 -4.92 -5.95
CA LYS A 150 55.73 -5.16 -6.46
C LYS A 150 56.01 -6.59 -6.92
N ASN A 151 55.15 -7.59 -6.64
CA ASN A 151 55.53 -9.00 -6.88
C ASN A 151 54.50 -9.90 -7.61
N VAL A 152 53.34 -9.41 -8.10
CA VAL A 152 52.28 -10.32 -8.60
C VAL A 152 51.49 -9.72 -9.78
N GLU A 153 52.10 -9.56 -10.94
CA GLU A 153 51.44 -9.01 -12.13
C GLU A 153 50.36 -9.94 -12.77
N ASN A 154 50.49 -11.26 -12.59
CA ASN A 154 49.51 -12.24 -13.07
C ASN A 154 48.27 -12.38 -12.16
N ASP A 155 48.46 -12.23 -10.85
CA ASP A 155 47.35 -12.32 -9.87
C ASP A 155 46.52 -11.02 -9.84
N LYS A 156 47.10 -9.91 -10.30
CA LYS A 156 46.42 -8.60 -10.45
C LYS A 156 45.22 -8.67 -11.38
N LYS A 157 45.33 -9.35 -12.53
CA LYS A 157 44.20 -9.53 -13.47
C LYS A 157 43.06 -10.36 -12.88
N ILE A 158 43.41 -11.37 -12.06
CA ILE A 158 42.40 -12.22 -11.41
C ILE A 158 41.73 -11.45 -10.26
N LEU A 159 42.50 -10.75 -9.43
CA LEU A 159 41.96 -9.90 -8.35
C LEU A 159 41.16 -8.71 -8.83
N GLU A 160 41.58 -8.03 -9.89
CA GLU A 160 40.78 -7.00 -10.56
C GLU A 160 39.50 -7.58 -11.16
N LYS A 161 39.53 -8.81 -11.67
CA LYS A 161 38.37 -9.55 -12.14
C LYS A 161 37.42 -9.91 -10.98
N TYR A 162 37.96 -10.28 -9.81
CA TYR A 162 37.17 -10.56 -8.58
C TYR A 162 36.62 -9.27 -7.92
N CYS A 163 37.42 -8.21 -7.81
CA CYS A 163 36.96 -6.92 -7.30
C CYS A 163 35.88 -6.31 -8.18
N ASN A 164 36.04 -6.37 -9.51
CA ASN A 164 35.00 -5.95 -10.44
C ASN A 164 33.76 -6.85 -10.38
N SER A 165 33.90 -8.13 -9.97
CA SER A 165 32.77 -9.04 -9.77
C SER A 165 31.97 -8.70 -8.50
N ILE A 166 32.67 -8.28 -7.45
CA ILE A 166 32.05 -7.82 -6.19
C ILE A 166 31.42 -6.43 -6.41
N PHE A 167 32.08 -5.56 -7.18
CA PHE A 167 31.53 -4.25 -7.58
C PHE A 167 30.26 -4.38 -8.44
N ASN A 168 30.06 -5.49 -9.15
CA ASN A 168 28.83 -5.75 -9.92
C ASN A 168 27.67 -6.28 -9.05
N LEU A 169 27.86 -6.51 -7.75
CA LEU A 169 26.76 -6.57 -6.77
C LEU A 169 26.04 -5.23 -6.65
N GLU A 170 26.65 -4.13 -7.14
CA GLU A 170 26.06 -2.80 -7.22
C GLU A 170 24.83 -2.73 -8.13
N ASN A 171 24.64 -3.66 -9.06
CA ASN A 171 23.49 -3.69 -9.96
C ASN A 171 22.14 -4.04 -9.30
N ASN A 172 22.13 -4.38 -7.99
CA ASN A 172 20.90 -4.68 -7.26
C ASN A 172 20.25 -3.47 -6.57
N TYR A 173 20.80 -2.27 -6.75
CA TYR A 173 20.26 -1.04 -6.15
C TYR A 173 20.20 0.08 -7.20
N VAL A 174 19.61 -0.23 -8.33
CA VAL A 174 19.48 0.71 -9.44
C VAL A 174 18.01 1.01 -9.69
N ILE A 175 17.69 2.30 -9.79
CA ILE A 175 16.40 2.78 -10.24
C ILE A 175 16.61 3.55 -11.54
N GLU A 176 15.87 3.19 -12.56
CA GLU A 176 15.86 3.86 -13.85
C GLU A 176 14.51 4.52 -14.11
N GLY A 177 14.48 5.54 -14.96
CA GLY A 177 13.23 6.19 -15.28
C GLY A 177 13.35 7.19 -16.41
N ILE A 178 12.21 7.80 -16.71
CA ILE A 178 12.10 8.82 -17.76
C ILE A 178 11.52 10.09 -17.14
N LEU A 179 12.17 11.21 -17.40
CA LEU A 179 11.68 12.55 -17.14
C LEU A 179 11.03 13.12 -18.41
N ASP A 180 9.95 13.86 -18.27
CA ASP A 180 9.33 14.67 -19.31
C ASP A 180 9.48 16.15 -18.92
N ILE A 181 10.43 16.80 -19.54
CA ILE A 181 10.86 18.15 -19.22
C ILE A 181 10.14 19.16 -20.11
N GLN A 182 9.53 20.13 -19.47
CA GLN A 182 9.10 21.38 -20.08
C GLN A 182 9.92 22.50 -19.44
N ARG A 183 10.79 23.13 -20.23
CA ARG A 183 11.70 24.17 -19.73
C ARG A 183 10.90 25.37 -19.25
N SER A 184 11.01 25.65 -17.97
CA SER A 184 10.52 26.90 -17.42
C SER A 184 11.64 27.94 -17.42
N LYS A 185 11.28 29.23 -17.41
CA LYS A 185 12.24 30.33 -17.22
C LYS A 185 12.81 30.37 -15.81
N ASP A 186 12.27 29.54 -14.92
CA ASP A 186 12.69 29.44 -13.53
C ASP A 186 13.91 28.51 -13.43
N ASN A 187 15.01 29.04 -12.90
CA ASN A 187 16.28 28.32 -12.73
C ASN A 187 16.30 27.38 -11.50
N SER A 188 15.16 27.03 -10.92
CA SER A 188 15.08 26.24 -9.68
C SER A 188 15.56 24.79 -9.79
N GLY A 189 15.86 24.31 -11.01
CA GLY A 189 16.24 22.90 -11.27
C GLY A 189 15.06 21.93 -11.15
N ILE A 190 15.28 20.70 -11.61
CA ILE A 190 14.27 19.63 -11.66
C ILE A 190 14.48 18.68 -10.47
N ILE A 191 13.48 18.55 -9.61
CA ILE A 191 13.53 17.59 -8.47
C ILE A 191 13.55 16.18 -9.04
N LEU A 192 14.57 15.40 -8.67
CA LEU A 192 14.71 14.00 -9.04
C LEU A 192 14.36 13.07 -7.88
N PHE A 193 14.80 13.39 -6.66
CA PHE A 193 14.45 12.65 -5.45
C PHE A 193 14.67 13.48 -4.18
N LYS A 194 14.17 12.96 -3.04
CA LYS A 194 14.36 13.52 -1.71
C LYS A 194 14.87 12.47 -0.75
N THR A 195 15.74 12.82 0.16
CA THR A 195 16.17 11.95 1.24
C THR A 195 16.86 12.72 2.37
N ASP A 196 16.47 12.43 3.61
CA ASP A 196 17.16 12.90 4.82
C ASP A 196 18.38 12.02 5.17
N GLU A 197 18.44 10.84 4.54
CA GLU A 197 19.52 9.88 4.77
C GLU A 197 20.78 10.28 3.97
N LYS A 198 21.94 9.97 4.55
CA LYS A 198 23.23 10.19 3.90
C LYS A 198 23.61 8.99 3.03
N TYR A 199 22.90 8.76 1.95
CA TYR A 199 23.24 7.73 0.98
C TYR A 199 24.31 8.22 0.00
N ASN A 200 25.24 7.33 -0.35
CA ASN A 200 26.12 7.54 -1.49
C ASN A 200 25.36 7.17 -2.75
N ILE A 201 25.10 8.13 -3.61
CA ILE A 201 24.27 7.98 -4.79
C ILE A 201 24.98 8.55 -6.01
N ASP A 202 25.08 7.79 -7.06
CA ASP A 202 25.49 8.26 -8.39
C ASP A 202 24.25 8.45 -9.25
N VAL A 203 24.18 9.56 -9.98
CA VAL A 203 23.09 9.88 -10.88
C VAL A 203 23.61 10.05 -12.30
N TYR A 204 22.87 9.46 -13.25
CA TYR A 204 23.17 9.54 -14.67
C TYR A 204 21.95 10.12 -15.40
N LEU A 205 22.19 10.99 -16.35
CA LEU A 205 21.20 11.53 -17.31
C LEU A 205 21.65 11.17 -18.72
N ASN A 206 20.79 10.47 -19.47
CA ASN A 206 21.14 9.92 -20.80
C ASN A 206 22.50 9.21 -20.80
N ASN A 207 22.73 8.35 -19.80
CA ASN A 207 23.96 7.58 -19.55
C ASN A 207 25.22 8.39 -19.17
N ASN A 208 25.12 9.71 -19.05
CA ASN A 208 26.23 10.55 -18.58
C ASN A 208 26.08 10.79 -17.08
N LYS A 209 27.13 10.55 -16.30
CA LYS A 209 27.16 10.89 -14.87
C LYS A 209 27.05 12.39 -14.71
N ILE A 210 26.19 12.84 -13.82
CA ILE A 210 25.96 14.27 -13.54
C ILE A 210 26.11 14.56 -12.06
N ASP A 211 26.46 15.81 -11.77
CA ASP A 211 26.43 16.35 -10.41
C ASP A 211 25.03 16.87 -10.10
N MET A 212 24.60 16.64 -8.87
CA MET A 212 23.28 17.03 -8.39
C MET A 212 23.37 18.26 -7.49
N ILE A 213 22.37 19.12 -7.60
CA ILE A 213 22.19 20.24 -6.67
C ILE A 213 21.43 19.71 -5.46
N LYS A 214 22.00 19.88 -4.26
CA LYS A 214 21.34 19.52 -3.01
C LYS A 214 20.86 20.77 -2.28
N GLU A 215 19.56 20.82 -2.03
CA GLU A 215 18.91 21.84 -1.19
C GLU A 215 18.14 21.12 -0.07
N ASP A 216 18.60 21.24 1.17
CA ASP A 216 18.09 20.48 2.31
C ASP A 216 18.05 18.97 2.06
N ASN A 217 16.87 18.38 2.03
CA ASN A 217 16.66 16.95 1.71
C ASN A 217 16.30 16.69 0.24
N THR A 218 16.29 17.73 -0.60
CA THR A 218 15.89 17.65 -2.02
C THR A 218 17.11 17.64 -2.93
N TRP A 219 17.12 16.70 -3.87
CA TRP A 219 18.16 16.57 -4.88
C TRP A 219 17.57 16.92 -6.24
N LYS A 220 18.22 17.89 -6.92
CA LYS A 220 17.75 18.46 -8.17
C LYS A 220 18.80 18.30 -9.26
N ILE A 221 18.32 18.13 -10.50
CA ILE A 221 19.14 18.24 -11.71
C ILE A 221 19.13 19.71 -12.16
N SER A 222 20.31 20.29 -12.43
CA SER A 222 20.39 21.65 -12.98
C SER A 222 19.70 21.72 -14.34
N ASN A 223 18.99 22.83 -14.59
CA ASN A 223 18.35 23.07 -15.90
C ASN A 223 19.35 23.10 -17.07
N ASP A 224 20.64 23.36 -16.81
CA ASP A 224 21.69 23.37 -17.84
C ASP A 224 21.93 22.01 -18.50
N HIS A 225 21.52 20.91 -17.82
CA HIS A 225 21.58 19.56 -18.39
C HIS A 225 20.51 19.29 -19.44
N PHE A 226 19.47 20.13 -19.54
CA PHE A 226 18.38 19.97 -20.48
C PHE A 226 18.50 20.95 -21.64
N LYS A 227 18.87 20.47 -22.84
CA LYS A 227 19.07 21.32 -24.01
C LYS A 227 17.76 21.81 -24.63
N GLU A 228 16.72 20.99 -24.58
CA GLU A 228 15.39 21.23 -25.16
C GLU A 228 14.29 20.60 -24.31
N ASP A 229 13.04 20.92 -24.62
CA ASP A 229 11.89 20.21 -24.04
C ASP A 229 11.85 18.78 -24.55
N GLY A 230 11.45 17.83 -23.69
CA GLY A 230 11.34 16.45 -24.12
C GLY A 230 11.63 15.43 -23.03
N LYS A 231 11.85 14.19 -23.49
CA LYS A 231 12.08 13.03 -22.60
C LYS A 231 13.56 12.78 -22.40
N TYR A 232 13.94 12.60 -21.15
CA TYR A 232 15.31 12.29 -20.73
C TYR A 232 15.31 11.03 -19.88
N SER A 233 16.18 10.07 -20.20
CA SER A 233 16.39 8.91 -19.34
C SER A 233 17.28 9.27 -18.16
N PHE A 234 16.95 8.76 -16.98
CA PHE A 234 17.81 8.88 -15.82
C PHE A 234 18.05 7.53 -15.17
N LYS A 235 19.15 7.44 -14.44
CA LYS A 235 19.53 6.28 -13.66
C LYS A 235 20.08 6.74 -12.30
N ILE A 236 19.58 6.18 -11.23
CA ILE A 236 20.05 6.37 -9.86
C ILE A 236 20.72 5.08 -9.42
N VAL A 237 21.98 5.14 -9.06
CA VAL A 237 22.77 4.02 -8.52
C VAL A 237 23.07 4.27 -7.06
N PHE A 238 22.53 3.43 -6.20
CA PHE A 238 22.82 3.50 -4.77
C PHE A 238 24.04 2.63 -4.47
N LEU A 239 24.98 3.22 -3.77
CA LEU A 239 26.18 2.54 -3.29
C LEU A 239 26.04 2.07 -1.84
N ASP A 240 24.85 2.25 -1.26
CA ASP A 240 24.49 1.87 0.10
C ASP A 240 23.23 1.02 0.14
N ILE A 241 23.05 0.24 1.21
CA ILE A 241 21.80 -0.47 1.46
C ILE A 241 20.70 0.53 1.83
N ILE A 242 19.59 0.47 1.12
CA ILE A 242 18.47 1.37 1.31
C ILE A 242 17.49 0.77 2.31
N LYS A 243 17.25 1.49 3.42
CA LYS A 243 16.29 1.10 4.47
C LYS A 243 15.07 2.02 4.53
N ASN A 244 15.22 3.24 4.07
CA ASN A 244 14.18 4.26 4.12
C ASN A 244 13.97 4.89 2.73
N MET A 245 12.78 4.68 2.18
CA MET A 245 12.33 5.25 0.91
C MET A 245 11.16 6.23 1.12
N SER A 246 10.93 6.67 2.38
CA SER A 246 9.84 7.62 2.66
C SER A 246 10.05 8.93 1.91
N GLY A 247 9.04 9.34 1.14
CA GLY A 247 9.08 10.55 0.33
C GLY A 247 10.17 10.59 -0.74
N PHE A 248 10.82 9.45 -1.08
CA PHE A 248 12.01 9.46 -1.93
C PHE A 248 11.74 10.15 -3.28
N PHE A 249 10.63 9.86 -3.93
CA PHE A 249 10.20 10.55 -5.16
C PHE A 249 9.08 11.58 -4.92
N GLU A 250 8.85 11.99 -3.69
CA GLU A 250 7.78 12.95 -3.38
C GLU A 250 7.98 14.27 -4.14
N LYS A 251 6.92 14.73 -4.83
CA LYS A 251 6.90 15.95 -5.66
C LYS A 251 7.81 15.91 -6.90
N CYS A 252 8.23 14.72 -7.32
CA CYS A 252 8.98 14.56 -8.56
C CYS A 252 8.04 14.61 -9.79
N CYS A 253 7.44 15.78 -10.02
CA CYS A 253 6.34 15.98 -10.98
C CYS A 253 6.72 15.72 -12.45
N ASN A 254 8.02 15.65 -12.78
CA ASN A 254 8.49 15.44 -14.14
C ASN A 254 8.77 13.95 -14.46
N ILE A 255 8.69 13.05 -13.48
CA ILE A 255 8.87 11.61 -13.70
C ILE A 255 7.63 11.04 -14.40
N VAL A 256 7.85 10.40 -15.55
CA VAL A 256 6.80 9.75 -16.36
C VAL A 256 6.78 8.24 -16.14
N SER A 257 7.95 7.63 -15.99
CA SER A 257 8.06 6.20 -15.73
C SER A 257 9.23 5.89 -14.81
N LEU A 258 9.08 4.81 -14.02
CA LEU A 258 10.11 4.26 -13.16
C LEU A 258 10.28 2.76 -13.42
N ASP A 259 11.51 2.31 -13.45
CA ASP A 259 11.86 0.89 -13.48
C ASP A 259 12.69 0.53 -12.24
N LEU A 260 12.07 -0.23 -11.35
CA LEU A 260 12.65 -0.77 -10.12
C LEU A 260 13.10 -2.22 -10.28
N SER A 261 13.15 -2.77 -11.51
CA SER A 261 13.45 -4.19 -11.74
C SER A 261 14.86 -4.58 -11.29
N ASN A 262 15.75 -3.61 -11.20
CA ASN A 262 17.12 -3.77 -10.72
C ASN A 262 17.32 -3.21 -9.29
N PHE A 263 16.22 -2.94 -8.56
CA PHE A 263 16.26 -2.46 -7.19
C PHE A 263 15.92 -3.58 -6.20
N ASN A 264 16.76 -3.77 -5.19
CA ASN A 264 16.50 -4.75 -4.12
C ASN A 264 15.82 -4.08 -2.92
N PRO A 265 14.50 -4.25 -2.73
CA PRO A 265 13.77 -3.63 -1.63
C PRO A 265 13.79 -4.42 -0.33
N SER A 266 14.53 -5.52 -0.21
CA SER A 266 14.45 -6.47 0.92
C SER A 266 14.76 -5.83 2.28
N ASN A 267 15.53 -4.75 2.30
CA ASN A 267 15.88 -4.00 3.50
C ASN A 267 15.02 -2.75 3.73
N VAL A 268 14.13 -2.42 2.79
CA VAL A 268 13.28 -1.24 2.90
C VAL A 268 12.22 -1.47 3.97
N ALA A 269 12.24 -0.63 5.00
CA ALA A 269 11.31 -0.69 6.13
C ALA A 269 10.36 0.52 6.19
N LYS A 270 10.65 1.58 5.44
CA LYS A 270 9.84 2.80 5.41
C LYS A 270 9.61 3.22 3.96
N MET A 271 8.33 3.46 3.60
CA MET A 271 7.92 3.79 2.22
C MET A 271 6.81 4.86 2.16
N LYS A 272 6.49 5.48 3.30
CA LYS A 272 5.45 6.51 3.38
C LYS A 272 5.70 7.59 2.32
N TYR A 273 4.68 7.94 1.53
CA TYR A 273 4.72 8.96 0.46
C TYR A 273 5.81 8.74 -0.61
N MET A 274 6.26 7.49 -0.82
CA MET A 274 7.42 7.22 -1.70
C MET A 274 7.29 7.83 -3.10
N PHE A 275 6.11 7.78 -3.72
CA PHE A 275 5.83 8.34 -5.05
C PHE A 275 4.79 9.46 -4.99
N SER A 276 4.52 10.01 -3.81
CA SER A 276 3.49 11.04 -3.64
C SER A 276 3.76 12.26 -4.52
N GLU A 277 2.71 12.81 -5.12
CA GLU A 277 2.79 13.97 -6.04
C GLU A 277 3.68 13.76 -7.27
N CYS A 278 3.94 12.52 -7.68
CA CYS A 278 4.50 12.24 -9.01
C CYS A 278 3.41 12.40 -10.09
N LYS A 279 3.03 13.65 -10.35
CA LYS A 279 1.80 14.00 -11.10
C LYS A 279 1.74 13.45 -12.53
N LYS A 280 2.90 13.32 -13.22
CA LYS A 280 3.01 12.79 -14.57
C LYS A 280 3.34 11.29 -14.63
N LEU A 281 3.45 10.61 -13.49
CA LEU A 281 3.84 9.21 -13.43
C LEU A 281 2.75 8.31 -14.02
N LYS A 282 3.09 7.55 -15.05
CA LYS A 282 2.19 6.66 -15.80
C LYS A 282 2.45 5.18 -15.54
N GLU A 283 3.72 4.82 -15.30
CA GLU A 283 4.16 3.43 -15.19
C GLU A 283 5.23 3.25 -14.13
N ILE A 284 5.11 2.18 -13.33
CA ILE A 284 6.14 1.72 -12.40
C ILE A 284 6.36 0.23 -12.64
N LYS A 285 7.56 -0.14 -13.09
CA LYS A 285 7.99 -1.55 -13.20
C LYS A 285 8.71 -2.00 -11.94
N GLY A 286 8.73 -3.31 -11.69
CA GLY A 286 9.54 -3.90 -10.61
C GLY A 286 8.87 -3.91 -9.23
N LEU A 287 7.65 -3.41 -9.05
CA LEU A 287 6.93 -3.45 -7.76
C LEU A 287 6.76 -4.87 -7.22
N LYS A 288 6.75 -5.89 -8.08
CA LYS A 288 6.72 -7.32 -7.68
C LYS A 288 7.92 -7.77 -6.83
N LEU A 289 8.98 -6.99 -6.75
CA LEU A 289 10.16 -7.29 -5.92
C LEU A 289 9.93 -7.00 -4.43
N PHE A 290 8.89 -6.23 -4.08
CA PHE A 290 8.53 -5.87 -2.71
C PHE A 290 7.77 -7.01 -1.97
N LYS A 291 8.23 -8.26 -2.13
CA LYS A 291 7.57 -9.49 -1.65
C LYS A 291 7.74 -9.77 -0.15
N LYS A 292 8.75 -9.21 0.50
CA LYS A 292 9.14 -9.51 1.90
C LYS A 292 9.57 -8.27 2.64
N ASN A 293 8.87 -7.18 2.42
CA ASN A 293 9.19 -5.95 3.13
C ASN A 293 8.60 -5.96 4.56
N LYS A 294 9.19 -5.14 5.43
CA LYS A 294 8.74 -4.99 6.82
C LYS A 294 7.98 -3.68 7.02
N VAL A 295 7.37 -3.17 5.97
CA VAL A 295 6.74 -1.85 5.98
C VAL A 295 5.46 -1.88 6.78
N SER A 296 5.39 -1.05 7.83
CA SER A 296 4.21 -0.90 8.68
C SER A 296 3.34 0.30 8.28
N ASP A 297 3.93 1.32 7.68
CA ASP A 297 3.23 2.53 7.22
C ASP A 297 3.39 2.68 5.70
N MET A 298 2.29 2.44 4.98
CA MET A 298 2.16 2.57 3.52
C MET A 298 1.35 3.81 3.13
N SER A 299 1.18 4.76 4.07
CA SER A 299 0.35 5.93 3.80
C SER A 299 0.87 6.74 2.63
N GLY A 300 -0.03 7.10 1.73
CA GLY A 300 0.19 8.00 0.60
C GLY A 300 1.24 7.56 -0.40
N ILE A 301 1.63 6.27 -0.47
CA ILE A 301 2.71 5.84 -1.39
C ILE A 301 2.49 6.35 -2.81
N PHE A 302 1.27 6.24 -3.34
CA PHE A 302 0.93 6.66 -4.71
C PHE A 302 0.02 7.90 -4.74
N SER A 303 -0.10 8.63 -3.62
CA SER A 303 -1.01 9.78 -3.55
C SER A 303 -0.63 10.86 -4.57
N TYR A 304 -1.66 11.49 -5.19
CA TYR A 304 -1.50 12.52 -6.23
C TYR A 304 -0.72 12.07 -7.49
N CYS A 305 -0.69 10.77 -7.79
CA CYS A 305 -0.21 10.27 -9.08
C CYS A 305 -1.34 10.38 -10.12
N TYR A 306 -1.59 11.59 -10.63
CA TYR A 306 -2.77 11.91 -11.42
C TYR A 306 -2.90 11.11 -12.73
N GLU A 307 -1.78 10.79 -13.39
CA GLU A 307 -1.77 10.13 -14.69
C GLU A 307 -1.56 8.60 -14.60
N LEU A 308 -1.47 8.05 -13.38
CA LEU A 308 -1.26 6.63 -13.15
C LEU A 308 -2.55 5.84 -13.42
N LYS A 309 -2.55 4.98 -14.47
CA LYS A 309 -3.73 4.23 -14.91
C LYS A 309 -3.80 2.81 -14.38
N TYR A 310 -2.66 2.18 -14.28
CA TYR A 310 -2.54 0.76 -13.92
C TYR A 310 -1.41 0.53 -12.94
N LEU A 311 -1.66 -0.32 -11.94
CA LEU A 311 -0.64 -0.80 -11.00
C LEU A 311 -0.70 -2.32 -10.89
N ASP A 312 0.45 -3.00 -10.95
CA ASP A 312 0.58 -4.41 -10.60
C ASP A 312 1.23 -4.55 -9.21
N LEU A 313 0.41 -4.83 -8.21
CA LEU A 313 0.79 -5.05 -6.82
C LEU A 313 0.64 -6.53 -6.41
N SER A 314 0.60 -7.47 -7.37
CA SER A 314 0.29 -8.88 -7.15
C SER A 314 1.19 -9.59 -6.15
N ASP A 315 2.43 -9.14 -6.01
CA ASP A 315 3.41 -9.69 -5.08
C ASP A 315 3.80 -8.71 -3.95
N PHE A 316 3.08 -7.59 -3.82
CA PHE A 316 3.38 -6.57 -2.82
C PHE A 316 2.99 -7.06 -1.41
N ASP A 317 3.95 -7.11 -0.49
CA ASP A 317 3.71 -7.64 0.87
C ASP A 317 3.13 -6.56 1.79
N THR A 318 1.89 -6.77 2.21
CA THR A 318 1.18 -5.88 3.15
C THR A 318 1.00 -6.49 4.54
N SER A 319 1.62 -7.65 4.82
CA SER A 319 1.38 -8.45 6.03
C SER A 319 1.76 -7.77 7.35
N ASN A 320 2.57 -6.72 7.31
CA ASN A 320 2.98 -5.93 8.47
C ASN A 320 2.35 -4.54 8.52
N THR A 321 1.52 -4.20 7.53
CA THR A 321 0.99 -2.85 7.40
C THR A 321 -0.11 -2.58 8.42
N THR A 322 0.01 -1.46 9.11
CA THR A 322 -0.98 -0.94 10.06
C THR A 322 -1.66 0.33 9.56
N ASN A 323 -1.05 1.03 8.61
CA ASN A 323 -1.57 2.27 8.06
C ASN A 323 -1.52 2.25 6.53
N MET A 324 -2.69 2.32 5.89
CA MET A 324 -2.90 2.42 4.43
C MET A 324 -3.61 3.72 4.03
N SER A 325 -3.63 4.73 4.93
CA SER A 325 -4.31 5.98 4.64
C SER A 325 -3.74 6.63 3.37
N TYR A 326 -4.63 7.16 2.55
CA TYR A 326 -4.28 7.92 1.33
C TYR A 326 -3.42 7.15 0.31
N LEU A 327 -3.39 5.81 0.35
CA LEU A 327 -2.48 4.99 -0.46
C LEU A 327 -2.57 5.32 -1.96
N PHE A 328 -3.79 5.50 -2.48
CA PHE A 328 -4.09 5.88 -3.88
C PHE A 328 -4.85 7.21 -3.97
N PHE A 329 -4.73 8.06 -2.96
CA PHE A 329 -5.45 9.33 -2.88
C PHE A 329 -5.15 10.24 -4.09
N HIS A 330 -6.19 10.78 -4.74
CA HIS A 330 -6.06 11.60 -5.95
C HIS A 330 -5.35 10.90 -7.14
N CYS A 331 -5.47 9.58 -7.27
CA CYS A 331 -5.07 8.88 -8.50
C CYS A 331 -6.20 8.98 -9.53
N HIS A 332 -6.32 10.13 -10.18
CA HIS A 332 -7.49 10.51 -10.99
C HIS A 332 -7.74 9.55 -12.17
N GLU A 333 -6.69 9.10 -12.83
CA GLU A 333 -6.76 8.23 -13.99
C GLU A 333 -6.66 6.73 -13.65
N LEU A 334 -6.64 6.36 -12.36
CA LEU A 334 -6.47 4.97 -11.94
C LEU A 334 -7.70 4.14 -12.30
N GLU A 335 -7.52 3.22 -13.23
CA GLU A 335 -8.54 2.33 -13.75
C GLU A 335 -8.48 0.94 -13.10
N GLN A 336 -7.27 0.43 -12.81
CA GLN A 336 -7.08 -0.92 -12.30
C GLN A 336 -5.89 -1.06 -11.36
N ILE A 337 -6.09 -1.81 -10.28
CA ILE A 337 -5.06 -2.23 -9.32
C ILE A 337 -5.04 -3.75 -9.29
N LYS A 338 -4.13 -4.36 -10.04
CA LYS A 338 -3.96 -5.81 -10.03
C LYS A 338 -3.27 -6.25 -8.74
N GLY A 339 -3.77 -7.29 -8.10
CA GLY A 339 -3.22 -7.83 -6.86
C GLY A 339 -3.77 -7.20 -5.59
N ILE A 340 -4.68 -6.22 -5.70
CA ILE A 340 -5.33 -5.62 -4.52
C ILE A 340 -6.09 -6.69 -3.71
N GLU A 341 -6.65 -7.69 -4.38
CA GLU A 341 -7.34 -8.83 -3.78
C GLU A 341 -6.41 -9.74 -2.94
N LYS A 342 -5.09 -9.57 -3.03
CA LYS A 342 -4.09 -10.34 -2.27
C LYS A 342 -3.59 -9.60 -1.02
N PHE A 343 -4.00 -8.37 -0.81
CA PHE A 343 -3.57 -7.58 0.33
C PHE A 343 -3.98 -8.26 1.63
N LYS A 344 -3.02 -8.37 2.55
CA LYS A 344 -3.23 -8.83 3.93
C LYS A 344 -3.49 -7.61 4.80
N THR A 345 -4.74 -7.42 5.21
CA THR A 345 -5.16 -6.21 5.91
C THR A 345 -5.52 -6.44 7.38
N ASN A 346 -5.30 -7.66 7.88
CA ASN A 346 -5.66 -8.05 9.24
C ASN A 346 -4.97 -7.25 10.38
N LYS A 347 -3.94 -6.46 10.06
CA LYS A 347 -3.28 -5.55 11.03
C LYS A 347 -3.60 -4.08 10.78
N VAL A 348 -4.34 -3.77 9.72
CA VAL A 348 -4.57 -2.38 9.31
C VAL A 348 -5.56 -1.70 10.25
N LEU A 349 -5.13 -0.59 10.84
CA LEU A 349 -5.91 0.25 11.75
C LEU A 349 -6.54 1.44 11.01
N ILE A 350 -5.86 1.95 9.99
CA ILE A 350 -6.25 3.19 9.30
C ILE A 350 -6.28 2.95 7.79
N MET A 351 -7.46 3.17 7.18
CA MET A 351 -7.70 3.13 5.72
C MET A 351 -8.26 4.46 5.20
N GLU A 352 -8.08 5.56 5.96
CA GLU A 352 -8.61 6.87 5.62
C GLU A 352 -8.21 7.29 4.20
N GLY A 353 -9.20 7.66 3.38
CA GLY A 353 -9.00 8.18 2.03
C GLY A 353 -8.24 7.26 1.07
N MET A 354 -8.21 5.94 1.33
CA MET A 354 -7.34 5.00 0.59
C MET A 354 -7.51 5.08 -0.92
N PHE A 355 -8.75 5.27 -1.40
CA PHE A 355 -9.09 5.40 -2.83
C PHE A 355 -9.78 6.75 -3.14
N SER A 356 -9.74 7.71 -2.21
CA SER A 356 -10.42 8.99 -2.43
C SER A 356 -9.91 9.69 -3.68
N ASP A 357 -10.84 10.27 -4.45
CA ASP A 357 -10.59 10.97 -5.71
C ASP A 357 -9.99 10.07 -6.83
N CYS A 358 -10.24 8.75 -6.81
CA CYS A 358 -9.96 7.84 -7.92
C CYS A 358 -11.13 7.87 -8.93
N TYR A 359 -11.22 8.94 -9.72
CA TYR A 359 -12.38 9.22 -10.56
C TYR A 359 -12.64 8.16 -11.64
N LYS A 360 -11.62 7.47 -12.13
CA LYS A 360 -11.73 6.48 -13.22
C LYS A 360 -11.96 5.05 -12.73
N LEU A 361 -11.87 4.81 -11.41
CA LEU A 361 -12.07 3.49 -10.85
C LEU A 361 -13.54 3.08 -10.96
N GLU A 362 -13.84 2.04 -11.77
CA GLU A 362 -15.21 1.54 -11.98
C GLU A 362 -15.57 0.38 -11.08
N GLU A 363 -14.64 -0.55 -10.88
CA GLU A 363 -14.83 -1.72 -10.02
C GLU A 363 -13.57 -1.97 -9.20
N ILE A 364 -13.75 -2.48 -7.98
CA ILE A 364 -12.65 -2.94 -7.13
C ILE A 364 -13.08 -4.19 -6.36
N ASP A 365 -12.20 -5.18 -6.26
CA ASP A 365 -12.43 -6.40 -5.48
C ASP A 365 -11.64 -6.37 -4.16
N LEU A 366 -12.36 -6.19 -3.06
CA LEU A 366 -11.84 -6.20 -1.69
C LEU A 366 -12.32 -7.42 -0.90
N SER A 367 -12.68 -8.50 -1.58
CA SER A 367 -13.29 -9.71 -0.98
C SER A 367 -12.40 -10.38 0.07
N ASN A 368 -11.10 -10.15 0.02
CA ASN A 368 -10.12 -10.71 0.95
C ASN A 368 -9.62 -9.69 2.00
N PHE A 369 -10.18 -8.48 2.01
CA PHE A 369 -9.83 -7.51 3.05
C PHE A 369 -10.39 -7.96 4.40
N ASP A 370 -9.50 -8.14 5.36
CA ASP A 370 -9.85 -8.29 6.77
C ASP A 370 -9.82 -6.92 7.43
N THR A 371 -10.99 -6.40 7.75
CA THR A 371 -11.16 -5.08 8.35
C THR A 371 -11.43 -5.14 9.86
N SER A 372 -11.26 -6.32 10.48
CA SER A 372 -11.62 -6.58 11.87
C SER A 372 -10.92 -5.68 12.90
N ASN A 373 -9.74 -5.15 12.55
CA ASN A 373 -8.98 -4.22 13.39
C ASN A 373 -9.07 -2.76 12.93
N THR A 374 -9.80 -2.47 11.84
CA THR A 374 -9.81 -1.12 11.27
C THR A 374 -10.68 -0.17 12.08
N VAL A 375 -10.05 0.89 12.60
CA VAL A 375 -10.69 1.92 13.43
C VAL A 375 -11.15 3.11 12.59
N ASN A 376 -10.40 3.49 11.56
CA ASN A 376 -10.67 4.66 10.74
C ASN A 376 -10.86 4.28 9.27
N MET A 377 -12.11 4.46 8.80
CA MET A 377 -12.56 4.22 7.43
C MET A 377 -13.07 5.49 6.73
N LYS A 378 -12.70 6.69 7.25
CA LYS A 378 -13.13 7.95 6.66
C LYS A 378 -12.74 8.03 5.19
N TYR A 379 -13.65 8.51 4.35
CA TYR A 379 -13.37 8.90 2.97
C TYR A 379 -12.75 7.81 2.09
N ILE A 380 -12.86 6.52 2.43
CA ILE A 380 -12.17 5.44 1.68
C ILE A 380 -12.44 5.56 0.18
N PHE A 381 -13.69 5.74 -0.23
CA PHE A 381 -14.13 5.84 -1.63
C PHE A 381 -14.64 7.24 -1.99
N ASN A 382 -14.32 8.25 -1.18
CA ASN A 382 -14.78 9.60 -1.44
C ASN A 382 -14.46 10.05 -2.88
N LYS A 383 -15.45 10.58 -3.59
CA LYS A 383 -15.34 11.02 -5.00
C LYS A 383 -14.85 9.95 -6.00
N CYS A 384 -15.03 8.67 -5.71
CA CYS A 384 -14.92 7.63 -6.74
C CYS A 384 -16.15 7.71 -7.66
N SER A 385 -16.25 8.78 -8.47
CA SER A 385 -17.48 9.14 -9.19
C SER A 385 -17.90 8.12 -10.25
N ASN A 386 -16.98 7.31 -10.77
CA ASN A 386 -17.29 6.24 -11.71
C ASN A 386 -17.50 4.86 -11.05
N LEU A 387 -17.34 4.75 -9.74
CA LEU A 387 -17.43 3.47 -9.05
C LEU A 387 -18.84 2.90 -9.11
N ILE A 388 -18.94 1.70 -9.69
CA ILE A 388 -20.21 0.97 -9.89
C ILE A 388 -20.29 -0.19 -8.89
N LYS A 389 -19.14 -0.82 -8.56
CA LYS A 389 -19.11 -2.04 -7.76
C LYS A 389 -17.91 -2.10 -6.83
N ILE A 390 -18.19 -2.50 -5.57
CA ILE A 390 -17.18 -2.81 -4.56
C ILE A 390 -17.35 -4.28 -4.18
N GLY A 391 -16.51 -5.16 -4.75
CA GLY A 391 -16.52 -6.57 -4.40
C GLY A 391 -16.11 -6.78 -2.94
N GLY A 392 -16.87 -7.59 -2.21
CA GLY A 392 -16.56 -7.93 -0.82
C GLY A 392 -16.92 -6.90 0.24
N ILE A 393 -17.56 -5.78 -0.12
CA ILE A 393 -17.97 -4.77 0.88
C ILE A 393 -18.86 -5.37 1.97
N ASN A 394 -19.71 -6.32 1.61
CA ASN A 394 -20.57 -7.05 2.55
C ASN A 394 -19.83 -8.03 3.47
N LYS A 395 -18.52 -8.20 3.31
CA LYS A 395 -17.66 -9.01 4.20
C LYS A 395 -16.90 -8.16 5.22
N PHE A 396 -16.96 -6.86 5.11
CA PHE A 396 -16.27 -5.98 6.05
C PHE A 396 -16.77 -6.20 7.47
N VAL A 397 -15.82 -6.41 8.39
CA VAL A 397 -16.05 -6.49 9.83
C VAL A 397 -15.75 -5.11 10.41
N THR A 398 -16.78 -4.40 10.88
CA THR A 398 -16.66 -2.99 11.29
C THR A 398 -16.83 -2.76 12.79
N LYS A 399 -16.75 -3.83 13.59
CA LYS A 399 -16.94 -3.77 15.04
C LYS A 399 -16.01 -2.78 15.74
N GLU A 400 -14.75 -2.69 15.33
CA GLU A 400 -13.77 -1.76 15.92
C GLU A 400 -13.80 -0.36 15.28
N THR A 401 -14.61 -0.19 14.23
CA THR A 401 -14.64 1.08 13.47
C THR A 401 -15.35 2.18 14.25
N LYS A 402 -14.69 3.33 14.38
CA LYS A 402 -15.21 4.52 15.04
C LYS A 402 -15.58 5.64 14.06
N TYR A 403 -14.93 5.70 12.92
CA TYR A 403 -15.05 6.78 11.96
C TYR A 403 -15.39 6.24 10.58
N MET A 404 -16.55 6.65 10.05
CA MET A 404 -17.05 6.31 8.71
C MET A 404 -17.45 7.56 7.89
N GLU A 405 -17.01 8.74 8.34
CA GLU A 405 -17.30 10.01 7.68
C GLU A 405 -16.97 9.94 6.19
N GLY A 406 -17.93 10.30 5.34
CA GLY A 406 -17.77 10.39 3.91
C GLY A 406 -17.28 9.13 3.20
N MET A 407 -17.44 7.93 3.78
CA MET A 407 -16.85 6.69 3.23
C MET A 407 -17.23 6.46 1.76
N PHE A 408 -18.45 6.81 1.36
CA PHE A 408 -18.95 6.68 -0.02
C PHE A 408 -19.33 8.03 -0.63
N GLN A 409 -18.90 9.15 -0.04
CA GLN A 409 -19.22 10.48 -0.52
C GLN A 409 -18.90 10.64 -2.02
N SER A 410 -19.83 11.18 -2.79
CA SER A 410 -19.72 11.45 -4.23
C SER A 410 -19.39 10.21 -5.09
N CYS A 411 -19.81 9.01 -4.65
CA CYS A 411 -19.85 7.82 -5.50
C CYS A 411 -21.09 7.88 -6.40
N THR A 412 -21.08 8.79 -7.38
CA THR A 412 -22.28 9.20 -8.12
C THR A 412 -22.90 8.11 -9.00
N LYS A 413 -22.15 7.05 -9.36
CA LYS A 413 -22.63 5.93 -10.17
C LYS A 413 -23.03 4.68 -9.37
N LEU A 414 -22.78 4.66 -8.07
CA LEU A 414 -23.09 3.52 -7.22
C LEU A 414 -24.62 3.39 -7.04
N GLU A 415 -25.19 2.24 -7.42
CA GLU A 415 -26.65 2.05 -7.37
C GLU A 415 -27.11 1.26 -6.14
N ILE A 416 -26.35 0.27 -5.72
CA ILE A 416 -26.70 -0.63 -4.60
C ILE A 416 -25.48 -0.80 -3.72
N LEU A 417 -25.67 -0.66 -2.40
CA LEU A 417 -24.69 -1.01 -1.38
C LEU A 417 -25.24 -2.08 -0.45
N ASP A 418 -24.50 -3.16 -0.28
CA ASP A 418 -24.83 -4.20 0.72
C ASP A 418 -23.95 -4.04 1.96
N LEU A 419 -24.51 -3.40 2.99
CA LEU A 419 -23.87 -3.17 4.29
C LEU A 419 -24.49 -4.06 5.38
N SER A 420 -25.10 -5.19 5.01
CA SER A 420 -25.87 -6.05 5.92
C SER A 420 -25.06 -6.63 7.08
N ASN A 421 -23.73 -6.69 6.94
CA ASN A 421 -22.81 -7.19 7.97
C ASN A 421 -22.06 -6.07 8.71
N PHE A 422 -22.35 -4.81 8.45
CA PHE A 422 -21.72 -3.70 9.18
C PHE A 422 -22.22 -3.68 10.61
N ASP A 423 -21.30 -3.79 11.56
CA ASP A 423 -21.52 -3.51 12.98
C ASP A 423 -21.12 -2.05 13.24
N THR A 424 -22.11 -1.20 13.47
CA THR A 424 -21.90 0.23 13.66
C THR A 424 -21.92 0.66 15.13
N SER A 425 -21.91 -0.30 16.07
CA SER A 425 -22.07 -0.05 17.51
C SER A 425 -20.98 0.82 18.15
N ASN A 426 -19.83 0.96 17.49
CA ASN A 426 -18.74 1.82 17.93
C ASN A 426 -18.58 3.11 17.12
N VAL A 427 -19.41 3.29 16.07
CA VAL A 427 -19.29 4.45 15.18
C VAL A 427 -19.80 5.71 15.88
N ILE A 428 -19.00 6.78 15.82
CA ILE A 428 -19.32 8.08 16.44
C ILE A 428 -19.61 9.17 15.42
N ASP A 429 -19.23 8.99 14.16
CA ASP A 429 -19.44 9.95 13.08
C ASP A 429 -19.77 9.23 11.77
N MET A 430 -20.94 9.54 11.21
CA MET A 430 -21.43 9.10 9.90
C MET A 430 -21.77 10.29 8.99
N SER A 431 -21.24 11.49 9.31
CA SER A 431 -21.46 12.65 8.46
C SER A 431 -20.97 12.36 7.04
N PHE A 432 -21.70 12.87 6.05
CA PHE A 432 -21.38 12.71 4.63
C PHE A 432 -21.33 11.27 4.11
N LEU A 433 -21.75 10.25 4.88
CA LEU A 433 -21.50 8.82 4.58
C LEU A 433 -21.91 8.43 3.15
N PHE A 434 -23.09 8.87 2.69
CA PHE A 434 -23.63 8.65 1.35
C PHE A 434 -23.87 9.96 0.59
N ASN A 435 -23.25 11.05 1.03
CA ASN A 435 -23.40 12.37 0.43
C ASN A 435 -23.11 12.32 -1.09
N GLN A 436 -24.03 12.85 -1.91
CA GLN A 436 -23.93 12.86 -3.38
C GLN A 436 -23.79 11.47 -4.02
N CYS A 437 -24.33 10.42 -3.42
CA CYS A 437 -24.54 9.16 -4.08
C CYS A 437 -25.78 9.25 -4.98
N GLU A 438 -25.68 10.00 -6.06
CA GLU A 438 -26.82 10.45 -6.87
C GLU A 438 -27.67 9.31 -7.44
N LYS A 439 -27.05 8.17 -7.81
CA LYS A 439 -27.72 7.00 -8.37
C LYS A 439 -28.07 5.92 -7.36
N LEU A 440 -27.78 6.14 -6.08
CA LEU A 440 -28.02 5.14 -5.04
C LEU A 440 -29.52 4.92 -4.85
N LYS A 441 -29.96 3.68 -5.07
CA LYS A 441 -31.36 3.23 -4.99
C LYS A 441 -31.62 2.42 -3.73
N GLU A 442 -30.62 1.63 -3.28
CA GLU A 442 -30.79 0.71 -2.16
C GLU A 442 -29.52 0.63 -1.29
N ILE A 443 -29.72 0.68 0.04
CA ILE A 443 -28.69 0.43 1.05
C ILE A 443 -29.16 -0.76 1.89
N LYS A 444 -28.71 -1.97 1.52
CA LYS A 444 -29.06 -3.17 2.29
C LYS A 444 -28.42 -3.12 3.67
N GLY A 445 -29.19 -3.45 4.68
CA GLY A 445 -28.71 -3.51 6.07
C GLY A 445 -28.70 -2.17 6.81
N ILE A 446 -29.11 -1.06 6.21
CA ILE A 446 -29.20 0.25 6.90
C ILE A 446 -30.10 0.17 8.14
N ASN A 447 -31.15 -0.63 8.10
CA ASN A 447 -32.07 -0.85 9.21
C ASN A 447 -31.47 -1.70 10.36
N LYS A 448 -30.24 -2.20 10.21
CA LYS A 448 -29.52 -2.93 11.26
C LYS A 448 -28.46 -2.07 11.97
N PHE A 449 -28.26 -0.84 11.52
CA PHE A 449 -27.27 0.05 12.12
C PHE A 449 -27.59 0.31 13.58
N ASN A 450 -26.64 0.02 14.46
CA ASN A 450 -26.66 0.47 15.84
C ASN A 450 -26.01 1.85 15.91
N THR A 451 -26.76 2.84 16.33
CA THR A 451 -26.34 4.25 16.36
C THR A 451 -26.24 4.82 17.79
N ASP A 452 -26.13 3.94 18.80
CA ASP A 452 -26.12 4.35 20.23
C ASP A 452 -25.00 5.34 20.58
N LYS A 453 -23.86 5.28 19.87
CA LYS A 453 -22.72 6.18 20.10
C LYS A 453 -22.61 7.32 19.08
N LEU A 454 -23.52 7.35 18.11
CA LEU A 454 -23.46 8.29 16.99
C LEU A 454 -23.78 9.71 17.45
N LYS A 455 -22.93 10.67 17.04
CA LYS A 455 -23.07 12.09 17.41
C LYS A 455 -23.39 12.99 16.23
N ASN A 456 -23.03 12.59 15.01
CA ASN A 456 -23.11 13.43 13.83
C ASN A 456 -23.60 12.64 12.62
N VAL A 457 -24.66 13.15 11.98
CA VAL A 457 -25.25 12.61 10.73
C VAL A 457 -25.48 13.70 9.67
N GLN A 458 -24.83 14.86 9.84
CA GLN A 458 -24.98 15.96 8.88
C GLN A 458 -24.65 15.48 7.46
N TYR A 459 -25.45 15.90 6.48
CA TYR A 459 -25.27 15.54 5.07
C TYR A 459 -25.24 14.04 4.75
N MET A 460 -25.70 13.16 5.66
CA MET A 460 -25.52 11.71 5.52
C MET A 460 -26.09 11.16 4.21
N PHE A 461 -27.26 11.65 3.76
CA PHE A 461 -27.92 11.25 2.53
C PHE A 461 -28.09 12.42 1.54
N TYR A 462 -27.36 13.53 1.72
CA TYR A 462 -27.48 14.68 0.84
C TYR A 462 -27.32 14.30 -0.63
N SER A 463 -28.28 14.72 -1.45
CA SER A 463 -28.28 14.47 -2.91
C SER A 463 -28.27 12.98 -3.30
N CYS A 464 -28.87 12.10 -2.48
CA CYS A 464 -29.18 10.72 -2.89
C CYS A 464 -30.45 10.77 -3.77
N ASN A 465 -30.29 11.24 -5.01
CA ASN A 465 -31.41 11.63 -5.87
C ASN A 465 -32.34 10.49 -6.27
N GLU A 466 -31.84 9.26 -6.39
CA GLU A 466 -32.60 8.08 -6.83
C GLU A 466 -33.16 7.24 -5.66
N LEU A 467 -32.85 7.61 -4.41
CA LEU A 467 -33.30 6.88 -3.23
C LEU A 467 -34.80 7.15 -2.99
N GLU A 468 -35.65 6.10 -3.05
CA GLU A 468 -37.10 6.24 -2.93
C GLU A 468 -37.59 6.01 -1.50
N SER A 469 -36.93 5.18 -0.72
CA SER A 469 -37.31 4.91 0.67
C SER A 469 -36.10 4.58 1.54
N LEU A 470 -36.22 4.88 2.83
CA LEU A 470 -35.25 4.55 3.86
C LEU A 470 -35.94 3.92 5.08
N ASP A 471 -35.35 2.88 5.63
CA ASP A 471 -35.78 2.32 6.92
C ASP A 471 -34.75 2.62 8.00
N LEU A 472 -35.02 3.63 8.83
CA LEU A 472 -34.21 4.08 9.94
C LEU A 472 -34.84 3.67 11.31
N SER A 473 -35.70 2.65 11.31
CA SER A 473 -36.48 2.27 12.49
C SER A 473 -35.64 1.85 13.70
N ASN A 474 -34.39 1.49 13.50
CA ASN A 474 -33.44 1.11 14.56
C ASN A 474 -32.43 2.21 14.90
N PHE A 475 -32.54 3.41 14.28
CA PHE A 475 -31.65 4.51 14.63
C PHE A 475 -32.00 5.07 16.01
N ASN A 476 -31.06 4.99 16.93
CA ASN A 476 -31.07 5.73 18.19
C ASN A 476 -30.41 7.08 17.97
N THR A 477 -31.18 8.14 18.02
CA THR A 477 -30.69 9.49 17.75
C THR A 477 -30.43 10.32 19.01
N SER A 478 -30.52 9.68 20.20
CA SER A 478 -30.46 10.38 21.50
C SER A 478 -29.13 11.12 21.74
N ASN A 479 -28.03 10.70 21.11
CA ASN A 479 -26.72 11.32 21.24
C ASN A 479 -26.34 12.24 20.07
N ILE A 480 -27.24 12.37 19.07
CA ILE A 480 -26.96 13.18 17.88
C ILE A 480 -27.16 14.66 18.19
N THR A 481 -26.18 15.47 17.84
CA THR A 481 -26.20 16.93 18.01
C THR A 481 -26.39 17.69 16.70
N ASN A 482 -26.09 17.05 15.54
CA ASN A 482 -26.18 17.69 14.24
C ASN A 482 -26.88 16.79 13.21
N MET A 483 -28.02 17.26 12.70
CA MET A 483 -28.81 16.62 11.64
C MET A 483 -28.93 17.52 10.38
N ALA A 484 -28.09 18.57 10.27
CA ALA A 484 -28.17 19.50 9.16
C ALA A 484 -28.02 18.79 7.82
N CYS A 485 -28.90 19.13 6.87
CA CYS A 485 -28.88 18.61 5.50
C CYS A 485 -28.95 17.08 5.38
N MET A 486 -29.42 16.36 6.42
CA MET A 486 -29.38 14.90 6.44
C MET A 486 -30.03 14.27 5.19
N PHE A 487 -31.15 14.81 4.73
CA PHE A 487 -31.88 14.35 3.52
C PHE A 487 -31.99 15.45 2.44
N PHE A 488 -31.15 16.48 2.51
CA PHE A 488 -31.20 17.58 1.55
C PHE A 488 -31.02 17.07 0.12
N GLU A 489 -31.91 17.49 -0.80
CA GLU A 489 -31.95 17.06 -2.19
C GLU A 489 -32.13 15.54 -2.42
N CYS A 490 -32.77 14.82 -1.50
CA CYS A 490 -33.24 13.48 -1.79
C CYS A 490 -34.51 13.56 -2.67
N LYS A 491 -34.33 13.85 -3.96
CA LYS A 491 -35.39 14.27 -4.88
C LYS A 491 -36.51 13.26 -5.06
N ARG A 492 -36.20 11.94 -5.01
CA ARG A 492 -37.19 10.87 -5.20
C ARG A 492 -37.65 10.22 -3.90
N LEU A 493 -37.19 10.70 -2.75
CA LEU A 493 -37.52 10.12 -1.45
C LEU A 493 -38.98 10.32 -1.11
N LYS A 494 -39.72 9.23 -0.97
CA LYS A 494 -41.18 9.18 -0.69
C LYS A 494 -41.45 8.85 0.76
N GLU A 495 -40.65 7.97 1.39
CA GLU A 495 -40.89 7.46 2.73
C GLU A 495 -39.58 7.32 3.52
N ILE A 496 -39.62 7.73 4.79
CA ILE A 496 -38.57 7.49 5.78
C ILE A 496 -39.21 6.80 6.98
N LYS A 497 -39.03 5.49 7.10
CA LYS A 497 -39.53 4.73 8.26
C LYS A 497 -38.68 5.01 9.48
N GLY A 498 -39.33 5.12 10.63
CA GLY A 498 -38.67 5.28 11.92
C GLY A 498 -38.44 6.72 12.39
N LEU A 499 -38.80 7.75 11.59
CA LEU A 499 -38.70 9.14 12.03
C LEU A 499 -39.46 9.41 13.35
N ASN A 500 -40.59 8.73 13.53
CA ASN A 500 -41.39 8.82 14.76
C ASN A 500 -40.71 8.25 16.01
N LYS A 501 -39.52 7.66 15.89
CA LYS A 501 -38.69 7.19 16.99
C LYS A 501 -37.48 8.07 17.29
N PHE A 502 -37.25 9.09 16.46
CA PHE A 502 -36.11 9.98 16.65
C PHE A 502 -36.24 10.78 17.95
N ILE A 503 -35.19 10.78 18.74
CA ILE A 503 -35.03 11.58 19.95
C ILE A 503 -34.12 12.75 19.57
N THR A 504 -34.65 13.99 19.62
CA THR A 504 -33.96 15.16 19.09
C THR A 504 -33.62 16.22 20.14
N ILE A 505 -33.82 15.92 21.41
CA ILE A 505 -33.56 16.86 22.52
C ILE A 505 -32.15 17.43 22.55
N ASN A 506 -31.15 16.69 22.03
CA ASN A 506 -29.76 17.12 21.99
C ASN A 506 -29.35 17.75 20.64
N VAL A 507 -30.27 17.84 19.66
CA VAL A 507 -29.97 18.37 18.34
C VAL A 507 -29.93 19.89 18.34
N GLU A 508 -28.85 20.45 17.84
CA GLU A 508 -28.62 21.91 17.76
C GLU A 508 -28.86 22.45 16.36
N ASP A 509 -28.68 21.65 15.30
CA ASP A 509 -28.82 22.08 13.91
C ASP A 509 -29.65 21.08 13.08
N MET A 510 -30.74 21.57 12.46
CA MET A 510 -31.61 20.86 11.51
C MET A 510 -31.74 21.64 10.19
N HIS A 511 -30.81 22.56 9.89
CA HIS A 511 -30.81 23.36 8.67
C HIS A 511 -30.94 22.46 7.43
N LYS A 512 -31.91 22.81 6.54
CA LYS A 512 -32.18 22.09 5.29
C LYS A 512 -32.43 20.58 5.42
N MET A 513 -32.84 20.08 6.58
CA MET A 513 -32.90 18.62 6.82
C MET A 513 -33.70 17.86 5.76
N PHE A 514 -34.84 18.42 5.27
CA PHE A 514 -35.71 17.84 4.24
C PHE A 514 -35.83 18.74 2.99
N SER A 515 -35.01 19.77 2.87
CA SER A 515 -35.09 20.70 1.73
C SER A 515 -34.95 19.97 0.41
N ASN A 516 -35.75 20.33 -0.60
CA ASN A 516 -35.75 19.76 -1.96
C ASN A 516 -36.06 18.24 -2.01
N CYS A 517 -36.78 17.73 -1.02
CA CYS A 517 -37.37 16.38 -1.06
C CYS A 517 -38.69 16.44 -1.84
N TYR A 518 -38.63 16.54 -3.17
CA TYR A 518 -39.79 16.85 -4.03
C TYR A 518 -40.89 15.81 -3.99
N GLU A 519 -40.56 14.53 -3.77
CA GLU A 519 -41.50 13.40 -3.80
C GLU A 519 -42.06 13.04 -2.41
N LEU A 520 -41.60 13.69 -1.34
CA LEU A 520 -42.01 13.37 0.03
C LEU A 520 -43.45 13.83 0.27
N GLU A 521 -44.34 12.88 0.62
CA GLU A 521 -45.76 13.14 0.74
C GLU A 521 -46.22 13.35 2.18
N SER A 522 -45.54 12.76 3.14
CA SER A 522 -45.95 12.78 4.55
C SER A 522 -44.75 12.82 5.50
N LEU A 523 -44.81 13.72 6.48
CA LEU A 523 -43.86 13.78 7.60
C LEU A 523 -44.61 13.89 8.92
N ASP A 524 -44.46 12.86 9.76
CA ASP A 524 -44.85 12.93 11.17
C ASP A 524 -43.60 13.14 12.04
N LEU A 525 -43.42 14.38 12.48
CA LEU A 525 -42.34 14.81 13.37
C LEU A 525 -42.84 15.16 14.78
N SER A 526 -43.99 14.59 15.16
CA SER A 526 -44.61 14.86 16.46
C SER A 526 -43.72 14.51 17.67
N ASN A 527 -42.71 13.63 17.48
CA ASN A 527 -41.77 13.30 18.53
C ASN A 527 -40.50 14.18 18.54
N PHE A 528 -40.36 15.11 17.57
CA PHE A 528 -39.19 15.98 17.53
C PHE A 528 -39.30 17.08 18.59
N ASP A 529 -38.44 17.02 19.58
CA ASP A 529 -38.17 18.10 20.53
C ASP A 529 -37.14 19.04 19.92
N THR A 530 -37.56 20.26 19.59
CA THR A 530 -36.71 21.28 18.95
C THR A 530 -36.27 22.37 19.92
N SER A 531 -36.45 22.18 21.23
CA SER A 531 -36.14 23.19 22.25
C SER A 531 -34.66 23.67 22.25
N ASN A 532 -33.75 22.80 21.86
CA ASN A 532 -32.30 23.11 21.75
C ASN A 532 -31.85 23.45 20.33
N VAL A 533 -32.76 23.42 19.33
CA VAL A 533 -32.37 23.67 17.94
C VAL A 533 -32.18 25.17 17.69
N ASN A 534 -30.97 25.52 17.27
CA ASN A 534 -30.58 26.88 16.97
C ASN A 534 -30.82 27.27 15.49
N ASN A 535 -30.96 26.28 14.59
CA ASN A 535 -31.07 26.51 13.17
C ASN A 535 -32.01 25.48 12.50
N MET A 536 -33.12 25.97 11.97
CA MET A 536 -34.10 25.23 11.16
C MET A 536 -34.35 25.93 9.80
N GLY A 537 -33.45 26.81 9.37
CA GLY A 537 -33.59 27.51 8.11
C GLY A 537 -33.72 26.54 6.94
N TYR A 538 -34.65 26.83 6.02
CA TYR A 538 -34.90 26.02 4.81
C TYR A 538 -35.31 24.57 5.09
N MET A 539 -35.74 24.20 6.30
CA MET A 539 -35.93 22.79 6.70
C MET A 539 -36.86 22.03 5.76
N PHE A 540 -37.91 22.62 5.29
CA PHE A 540 -38.90 22.04 4.37
C PHE A 540 -38.98 22.78 3.02
N PHE A 541 -37.96 23.54 2.67
CA PHE A 541 -37.90 24.30 1.43
C PHE A 541 -38.09 23.39 0.21
N GLU A 542 -39.06 23.75 -0.66
CA GLU A 542 -39.40 23.01 -1.88
C GLU A 542 -39.83 21.53 -1.69
N CYS A 543 -40.47 21.18 -0.57
CA CYS A 543 -41.14 19.89 -0.42
C CYS A 543 -42.49 19.91 -1.13
N ASN A 544 -42.48 19.91 -2.47
CA ASN A 544 -43.63 20.27 -3.30
C ASN A 544 -44.81 19.29 -3.25
N LYS A 545 -44.59 18.01 -2.93
CA LYS A 545 -45.63 16.97 -2.83
C LYS A 545 -46.13 16.73 -1.41
N LEU A 546 -45.62 17.47 -0.42
CA LEU A 546 -45.99 17.26 0.97
C LEU A 546 -47.48 17.53 1.21
N LYS A 547 -48.23 16.53 1.66
CA LYS A 547 -49.67 16.55 1.95
C LYS A 547 -49.95 16.53 3.44
N TYR A 548 -49.06 15.98 4.26
CA TYR A 548 -49.21 15.92 5.71
C TYR A 548 -47.88 16.28 6.38
N LEU A 549 -47.93 17.19 7.35
CA LEU A 549 -46.80 17.63 8.15
C LEU A 549 -47.23 17.82 9.62
N ASN A 550 -46.76 17.01 10.52
CA ASN A 550 -47.04 17.12 11.94
C ASN A 550 -45.83 17.67 12.71
N LEU A 551 -45.97 18.89 13.21
CA LEU A 551 -44.99 19.63 13.99
C LEU A 551 -45.52 19.94 15.41
N SER A 552 -46.36 19.07 15.94
CA SER A 552 -47.10 19.35 17.19
C SER A 552 -46.18 19.59 18.40
N ASN A 553 -44.97 19.05 18.40
CA ASN A 553 -44.00 19.21 19.49
C ASN A 553 -42.87 20.20 19.18
N PHE A 554 -42.96 20.88 18.03
CA PHE A 554 -41.93 21.88 17.67
C PHE A 554 -42.05 23.14 18.53
N SER A 555 -40.90 23.63 18.97
CA SER A 555 -40.75 24.94 19.62
C SER A 555 -39.68 25.75 18.91
N ILE A 556 -39.86 27.06 18.89
CA ILE A 556 -38.87 28.03 18.40
C ILE A 556 -38.67 29.13 19.46
N SER A 557 -37.47 29.65 19.51
CA SER A 557 -37.09 30.78 20.34
C SER A 557 -36.67 31.97 19.46
N ASP A 558 -36.55 33.16 20.01
CA ASP A 558 -36.04 34.35 19.31
C ASP A 558 -34.64 34.15 18.70
N LYS A 559 -33.89 33.19 19.18
CA LYS A 559 -32.54 32.85 18.69
C LYS A 559 -32.56 31.82 17.57
N THR A 560 -33.68 31.12 17.37
CA THR A 560 -33.79 30.05 16.38
C THR A 560 -33.86 30.63 14.97
N LYS A 561 -32.90 30.26 14.10
CA LYS A 561 -32.93 30.67 12.69
C LYS A 561 -33.97 29.84 11.94
N THR A 562 -34.96 30.49 11.35
CA THR A 562 -36.09 29.86 10.64
C THR A 562 -36.25 30.38 9.20
N ILE A 563 -35.22 31.00 8.63
CA ILE A 563 -35.27 31.63 7.29
C ILE A 563 -35.81 30.65 6.27
N LYS A 564 -36.88 31.03 5.56
CA LYS A 564 -37.50 30.24 4.48
C LYS A 564 -37.81 28.78 4.86
N MET A 565 -38.11 28.52 6.14
CA MET A 565 -38.37 27.16 6.64
C MET A 565 -39.49 26.47 5.87
N PHE A 566 -40.55 27.20 5.53
CA PHE A 566 -41.76 26.73 4.83
C PHE A 566 -41.89 27.25 3.40
N PHE A 567 -40.86 27.82 2.82
CA PHE A 567 -40.93 28.44 1.52
C PHE A 567 -41.18 27.40 0.41
N PHE A 568 -42.16 27.65 -0.48
CA PHE A 568 -42.63 26.77 -1.55
C PHE A 568 -43.29 25.44 -1.11
N ILE A 569 -43.71 25.27 0.16
CA ILE A 569 -44.52 24.10 0.54
C ILE A 569 -46.02 24.37 0.48
N LYS A 570 -46.44 25.56 0.15
CA LYS A 570 -47.89 25.94 0.07
C LYS A 570 -48.57 25.17 -1.06
N ASN A 571 -48.94 23.93 -0.78
CA ASN A 571 -49.93 23.19 -1.55
C ASN A 571 -51.29 23.44 -0.87
N ALA A 572 -52.30 23.83 -1.64
CA ALA A 572 -53.66 24.09 -1.12
C ALA A 572 -54.32 22.88 -0.41
N GLN A 573 -53.67 21.69 -0.49
CA GLN A 573 -54.15 20.45 0.10
C GLN A 573 -53.30 19.97 1.29
N ILE A 574 -52.29 20.73 1.75
CA ILE A 574 -51.43 20.28 2.84
C ILE A 574 -52.17 20.35 4.19
N HIS A 575 -52.18 19.27 4.93
CA HIS A 575 -52.65 19.23 6.32
C HIS A 575 -51.46 19.39 7.27
N ILE A 576 -51.39 20.53 7.96
CA ILE A 576 -50.32 20.84 8.91
C ILE A 576 -50.85 20.87 10.33
N VAL A 577 -50.20 20.15 11.23
CA VAL A 577 -50.49 20.17 12.66
C VAL A 577 -49.39 20.96 13.37
N ILE A 578 -49.70 22.15 13.87
CA ILE A 578 -48.78 23.03 14.61
C ILE A 578 -49.51 23.58 15.83
N TYR A 579 -48.88 23.51 17.01
CA TYR A 579 -49.44 24.10 18.26
C TYR A 579 -48.68 25.34 18.73
N ASN A 580 -47.41 25.52 18.31
CA ASN A 580 -46.62 26.70 18.65
C ASN A 580 -47.11 27.93 17.85
N LYS A 581 -47.48 29.04 18.55
CA LYS A 581 -48.05 30.24 17.94
C LYS A 581 -47.09 30.96 17.00
N ASP A 582 -45.80 31.02 17.37
CA ASP A 582 -44.78 31.72 16.56
C ASP A 582 -44.51 30.94 15.27
N LEU A 583 -44.54 29.60 15.36
CA LEU A 583 -44.40 28.74 14.18
C LEU A 583 -45.62 28.82 13.25
N ILE A 584 -46.85 28.98 13.80
CA ILE A 584 -48.07 29.24 13.00
C ILE A 584 -47.92 30.56 12.26
N GLN A 585 -47.47 31.63 12.94
CA GLN A 585 -47.24 32.94 12.32
C GLN A 585 -46.17 32.84 11.22
N LEU A 586 -45.09 32.16 11.46
CA LEU A 586 -44.02 31.92 10.46
C LEU A 586 -44.56 31.20 9.22
N TYR A 587 -45.35 30.13 9.41
CA TYR A 587 -45.97 29.39 8.31
C TYR A 587 -46.90 30.27 7.49
N ASN A 588 -47.74 31.10 8.16
CA ASN A 588 -48.69 31.99 7.48
C ASN A 588 -47.99 33.12 6.70
N SER A 589 -46.81 33.54 7.10
CA SER A 589 -46.01 34.59 6.44
C SER A 589 -45.09 34.08 5.32
N SER A 590 -44.92 32.77 5.22
CA SER A 590 -44.07 32.13 4.19
C SER A 590 -44.85 31.83 2.93
#